data_5b1cdd92cb49479e166b8b352cfe4fd2
#
_entry.id   5b1cdd92cb49479e166b8b352cfe4fd2
#
_cell.length_a   1.000
_cell.length_b   1.000
_cell.length_c   1.000
_cell.angle_alpha   90.00
_cell.angle_beta   90.00
_cell.angle_gamma   90.00
#
_symmetry.space_group_name_H-M   'P 1'
#
loop_
_entity.id
_entity.type
_entity.pdbx_description
1 polymer ?
#
loop_
_entity_poly.entity_id
_entity_poly.type
_entity_poly.pdbx_seq_one_letter_code
_entity_poly.pdbx_strand_id
1 'polypeptide(L)'
;NFNILEEMYKEFKNGSHIVAASRFIKGGSMKGCPFIKSVLVRSASFTLYYLSSIPIKDASNGFRLFSRKLLNEVNIESKVGFAYSLELLAKCNRLKYKITEIPAQWEERSEGSSRFKVFKWLPQYLKWYIYGLSTTWLRKKKI
;
A
#
# COMPACT_ATOMS: atom_id res chain seq x y z
N ASN A 1 -15.20 7.57 8.61
CA ASN A 1 -15.41 8.79 7.83
C ASN A 1 -15.87 8.42 6.42
N PHE A 2 -17.18 8.53 6.14
CA PHE A 2 -17.77 8.14 4.85
C PHE A 2 -17.24 8.97 3.68
N ASN A 3 -16.76 10.18 3.93
CA ASN A 3 -16.20 11.06 2.91
C ASN A 3 -14.98 10.46 2.20
N ILE A 4 -14.19 9.64 2.90
CA ILE A 4 -13.02 9.01 2.30
C ILE A 4 -13.39 8.01 1.19
N LEU A 5 -14.49 7.30 1.35
CA LEU A 5 -14.98 6.35 0.34
C LEU A 5 -15.46 7.06 -0.92
N GLU A 6 -16.10 8.22 -0.75
CA GLU A 6 -16.53 9.05 -1.88
C GLU A 6 -15.32 9.60 -2.66
N GLU A 7 -14.29 10.07 -1.95
CA GLU A 7 -13.04 10.51 -2.57
C GLU A 7 -12.34 9.37 -3.29
N MET A 8 -12.28 8.20 -2.68
CA MET A 8 -11.70 7.00 -3.32
C MET A 8 -12.46 6.63 -4.59
N TYR A 9 -13.78 6.66 -4.56
CA TYR A 9 -14.62 6.36 -5.71
C TYR A 9 -14.43 7.38 -6.83
N LYS A 10 -14.29 8.66 -6.49
CA LYS A 10 -14.01 9.72 -7.45
C LYS A 10 -12.69 9.47 -8.19
N GLU A 11 -11.63 9.12 -7.45
CA GLU A 11 -10.34 8.80 -8.06
C GLU A 11 -10.41 7.52 -8.91
N PHE A 12 -11.20 6.54 -8.49
CA PHE A 12 -11.46 5.36 -9.29
C PHE A 12 -12.16 5.73 -10.61
N LYS A 13 -13.15 6.60 -10.58
CA LYS A 13 -13.82 7.13 -11.79
C LYS A 13 -12.86 7.88 -12.70
N ASN A 14 -11.83 8.51 -12.16
CA ASN A 14 -10.78 9.19 -12.92
C ASN A 14 -9.73 8.23 -13.51
N GLY A 15 -9.94 6.93 -13.42
CA GLY A 15 -9.10 5.92 -14.06
C GLY A 15 -8.08 5.23 -13.17
N SER A 16 -8.09 5.48 -11.85
CA SER A 16 -7.18 4.80 -10.93
C SER A 16 -7.58 3.33 -10.73
N HIS A 17 -6.61 2.44 -10.77
CA HIS A 17 -6.81 1.01 -10.50
C HIS A 17 -6.55 0.65 -9.03
N ILE A 18 -5.71 1.44 -8.36
CA ILE A 18 -5.57 1.43 -6.90
C ILE A 18 -5.75 2.86 -6.40
N VAL A 19 -6.60 3.03 -5.40
CA VAL A 19 -6.69 4.27 -4.61
C VAL A 19 -6.32 3.92 -3.18
N ALA A 20 -5.22 4.48 -2.69
CA ALA A 20 -4.68 4.20 -1.37
C ALA A 20 -4.95 5.35 -0.40
N ALA A 21 -5.43 5.00 0.79
CA ALA A 21 -5.48 5.93 1.90
C ALA A 21 -4.06 6.12 2.47
N SER A 22 -3.58 7.35 2.52
CA SER A 22 -2.21 7.67 2.89
C SER A 22 -2.15 8.54 4.15
N ARG A 23 -1.32 8.13 5.08
CA ARG A 23 -1.03 8.87 6.31
C ARG A 23 0.12 9.86 6.14
N PHE A 24 0.89 9.71 5.07
CA PHE A 24 2.19 10.39 4.87
C PHE A 24 2.17 11.46 3.78
N ILE A 25 0.99 11.79 3.26
CA ILE A 25 0.81 12.93 2.36
C ILE A 25 0.14 14.10 3.10
N LYS A 26 0.13 15.28 2.50
CA LYS A 26 -0.51 16.46 3.08
C LYS A 26 -1.98 16.18 3.40
N GLY A 27 -2.37 16.40 4.63
CA GLY A 27 -3.72 16.09 5.13
C GLY A 27 -3.87 14.71 5.76
N GLY A 28 -2.87 13.83 5.61
CA GLY A 28 -2.82 12.55 6.30
C GLY A 28 -2.16 12.66 7.67
N SER A 29 -2.46 11.72 8.56
CA SER A 29 -1.81 11.64 9.87
C SER A 29 -1.80 10.24 10.45
N MET A 30 -0.81 9.98 11.32
CA MET A 30 -0.70 8.74 12.08
C MET A 30 -0.39 9.10 13.53
N LYS A 31 -1.36 8.87 14.43
CA LYS A 31 -1.26 9.20 15.85
C LYS A 31 -1.25 7.95 16.72
N GLY A 32 -0.55 8.00 17.84
CA GLY A 32 -0.55 6.92 18.84
C GLY A 32 0.21 5.66 18.42
N CYS A 33 0.92 5.66 17.32
CA CYS A 33 1.69 4.51 16.86
C CYS A 33 2.96 4.33 17.72
N PRO A 34 3.29 3.10 18.16
CA PRO A 34 4.55 2.83 18.84
C PRO A 34 5.75 3.29 18.01
N PHE A 35 6.76 3.86 18.64
CA PHE A 35 7.91 4.48 17.98
C PHE A 35 8.61 3.54 16.98
N ILE A 36 8.91 2.31 17.42
CA ILE A 36 9.61 1.32 16.57
C ILE A 36 8.80 0.98 15.34
N LYS A 37 7.48 0.72 15.50
CA LYS A 37 6.56 0.45 14.41
C LYS A 37 6.47 1.63 13.44
N SER A 38 6.39 2.84 13.98
CA SER A 38 6.33 4.07 13.18
C SER A 38 7.59 4.26 12.34
N VAL A 39 8.76 4.04 12.92
CA VAL A 39 10.05 4.14 12.20
C VAL A 39 10.13 3.10 11.09
N LEU A 40 9.79 1.84 11.36
CA LEU A 40 9.80 0.76 10.36
C LEU A 40 8.87 1.06 9.19
N VAL A 41 7.64 1.44 9.49
CA VAL A 41 6.60 1.73 8.49
C VAL A 41 7.00 2.92 7.62
N ARG A 42 7.46 4.01 8.23
CA ARG A 42 7.90 5.20 7.51
C ARG A 42 9.14 4.95 6.66
N SER A 43 10.11 4.23 7.20
CA SER A 43 11.35 3.90 6.48
C SER A 43 11.07 3.01 5.28
N ALA A 44 10.25 1.97 5.43
CA ALA A 44 9.88 1.08 4.35
C ALA A 44 9.11 1.84 3.24
N SER A 45 8.15 2.67 3.63
CA SER A 45 7.36 3.47 2.69
C SER A 45 8.22 4.51 1.97
N PHE A 46 9.08 5.21 2.69
CA PHE A 46 10.00 6.22 2.14
C PHE A 46 10.96 5.60 1.13
N THR A 47 11.62 4.50 1.50
CA THR A 47 12.59 3.85 0.61
C THR A 47 11.91 3.26 -0.62
N LEU A 48 10.74 2.68 -0.49
CA LEU A 48 9.98 2.16 -1.63
C LEU A 48 9.58 3.29 -2.58
N TYR A 49 9.12 4.42 -2.06
CA TYR A 49 8.74 5.57 -2.87
C TYR A 49 9.93 6.15 -3.66
N TYR A 50 11.08 6.35 -3.01
CA TYR A 50 12.23 7.00 -3.64
C TYR A 50 13.11 6.05 -4.46
N LEU A 51 13.18 4.77 -4.12
CA LEU A 51 14.03 3.79 -4.79
C LEU A 51 13.30 2.96 -5.84
N SER A 52 11.98 3.01 -5.87
CA SER A 52 11.17 2.36 -6.90
C SER A 52 10.35 3.38 -7.68
N SER A 53 9.68 2.94 -8.74
CA SER A 53 8.75 3.78 -9.50
C SER A 53 7.32 3.75 -8.95
N ILE A 54 7.09 3.12 -7.82
CA ILE A 54 5.77 3.04 -7.19
C ILE A 54 5.39 4.42 -6.65
N PRO A 55 4.29 5.03 -7.15
CA PRO A 55 3.98 6.43 -6.85
C PRO A 55 3.16 6.59 -5.56
N ILE A 56 3.49 5.84 -4.51
CA ILE A 56 2.79 5.87 -3.22
C ILE A 56 3.77 6.13 -2.08
N LYS A 57 3.45 7.11 -1.25
CA LYS A 57 4.21 7.46 -0.04
C LYS A 57 3.84 6.62 1.17
N ASP A 58 2.68 5.94 1.16
CA ASP A 58 2.25 5.05 2.24
C ASP A 58 1.97 3.64 1.71
N ALA A 59 3.03 2.89 1.53
CA ALA A 59 2.95 1.51 1.03
C ALA A 59 2.44 0.51 2.08
N SER A 60 2.44 0.87 3.35
CA SER A 60 2.11 -0.04 4.45
C SER A 60 0.64 -0.01 4.88
N ASN A 61 -0.13 1.00 4.48
CA ASN A 61 -1.54 1.07 4.82
C ASN A 61 -2.35 0.14 3.93
N GLY A 62 -3.11 -0.76 4.55
CA GLY A 62 -3.98 -1.72 3.84
C GLY A 62 -5.34 -1.16 3.41
N PHE A 63 -5.67 0.07 3.80
CA PHE A 63 -6.95 0.67 3.42
C PHE A 63 -6.87 1.20 1.99
N ARG A 64 -7.30 0.38 1.04
CA ARG A 64 -7.19 0.65 -0.39
C ARG A 64 -8.43 0.19 -1.14
N LEU A 65 -8.74 0.90 -2.22
CA LEU A 65 -9.72 0.47 -3.21
C LEU A 65 -8.95 -0.13 -4.41
N PHE A 66 -9.42 -1.29 -4.87
CA PHE A 66 -8.85 -1.98 -6.04
C PHE A 66 -9.90 -2.09 -7.14
N SER A 67 -9.50 -1.85 -8.39
CA SER A 67 -10.40 -2.07 -9.53
C SER A 67 -10.59 -3.56 -9.79
N ARG A 68 -11.79 -3.94 -10.24
CA ARG A 68 -12.07 -5.32 -10.65
C ARG A 68 -11.15 -5.76 -11.79
N LYS A 69 -10.85 -4.87 -12.71
CA LYS A 69 -9.92 -5.16 -13.82
C LYS A 69 -8.55 -5.60 -13.31
N LEU A 70 -7.98 -4.86 -12.35
CA LEU A 70 -6.71 -5.23 -11.74
C LEU A 70 -6.80 -6.60 -11.06
N LEU A 71 -7.83 -6.83 -10.26
CA LEU A 71 -8.02 -8.09 -9.55
C LEU A 71 -8.20 -9.30 -10.48
N ASN A 72 -8.76 -9.09 -11.66
CA ASN A 72 -8.91 -10.15 -12.65
C ASN A 72 -7.62 -10.46 -13.41
N GLU A 73 -6.74 -9.48 -13.57
CA GLU A 73 -5.49 -9.63 -14.31
C GLU A 73 -4.32 -10.12 -13.44
N VAL A 74 -4.41 -9.92 -12.13
CA VAL A 74 -3.32 -10.24 -11.19
C VAL A 74 -3.62 -11.53 -10.45
N ASN A 75 -2.65 -12.45 -10.46
CA ASN A 75 -2.68 -13.62 -9.60
C ASN A 75 -2.10 -13.27 -8.22
N ILE A 76 -2.92 -13.36 -7.18
CA ILE A 76 -2.51 -13.07 -5.80
C ILE A 76 -1.85 -14.31 -5.21
N GLU A 77 -0.56 -14.21 -4.91
CA GLU A 77 0.25 -15.29 -4.34
C GLU A 77 0.38 -15.22 -2.83
N SER A 78 0.17 -14.04 -2.25
CA SER A 78 0.28 -13.81 -0.80
C SER A 78 -0.78 -14.55 -0.01
N LYS A 79 -0.36 -15.21 1.08
CA LYS A 79 -1.24 -16.03 1.94
C LYS A 79 -1.25 -15.55 3.39
N VAL A 80 -0.48 -14.52 3.73
CA VAL A 80 -0.23 -14.12 5.12
C VAL A 80 -0.54 -12.64 5.32
N GLY A 81 -1.41 -12.33 6.28
CA GLY A 81 -1.71 -10.97 6.71
C GLY A 81 -2.15 -10.05 5.58
N PHE A 82 -1.62 -8.84 5.58
CA PHE A 82 -1.90 -7.82 4.57
C PHE A 82 -0.85 -7.76 3.45
N ALA A 83 -0.02 -8.79 3.30
CA ALA A 83 1.02 -8.83 2.27
C ALA A 83 0.45 -8.71 0.85
N TYR A 84 -0.76 -9.19 0.61
CA TYR A 84 -1.45 -9.05 -0.67
C TYR A 84 -1.59 -7.58 -1.10
N SER A 85 -1.71 -6.67 -0.15
CA SER A 85 -1.86 -5.25 -0.46
C SER A 85 -0.59 -4.65 -1.08
N LEU A 86 0.56 -5.05 -0.57
CA LEU A 86 1.85 -4.66 -1.15
C LEU A 86 2.12 -5.36 -2.47
N GLU A 87 1.76 -6.64 -2.58
CA GLU A 87 1.83 -7.41 -3.81
C GLU A 87 1.03 -6.77 -4.94
N LEU A 88 -0.24 -6.44 -4.68
CA LEU A 88 -1.10 -5.77 -5.66
C LEU A 88 -0.56 -4.41 -6.07
N LEU A 89 0.01 -3.67 -5.14
CA LEU A 89 0.64 -2.39 -5.41
C LEU A 89 1.81 -2.53 -6.39
N ALA A 90 2.72 -3.46 -6.12
CA ALA A 90 3.89 -3.71 -6.97
C ALA A 90 3.48 -4.22 -8.35
N LYS A 91 2.54 -5.14 -8.43
CA LYS A 91 2.04 -5.71 -9.69
C LYS A 91 1.26 -4.70 -10.51
N CYS A 92 0.42 -3.87 -9.88
CA CYS A 92 -0.29 -2.77 -10.53
C CYS A 92 0.69 -1.77 -11.17
N ASN A 93 1.73 -1.40 -10.43
CA ASN A 93 2.77 -0.51 -10.94
C ASN A 93 3.53 -1.14 -12.12
N ARG A 94 3.78 -2.43 -12.07
CA ARG A 94 4.43 -3.17 -13.15
C ARG A 94 3.58 -3.19 -14.44
N LEU A 95 2.26 -3.26 -14.30
CA LEU A 95 1.31 -3.14 -15.41
C LEU A 95 1.20 -1.70 -15.94
N LYS A 96 1.82 -0.73 -15.28
CA LYS A 96 1.72 0.70 -15.58
C LYS A 96 0.30 1.25 -15.45
N TYR A 97 -0.49 0.69 -14.55
CA TYR A 97 -1.81 1.19 -14.23
C TYR A 97 -1.73 2.35 -13.24
N LYS A 98 -2.67 3.27 -13.36
CA LYS A 98 -2.72 4.45 -12.51
C LYS A 98 -2.99 4.08 -11.06
N ILE A 99 -2.17 4.63 -10.16
CA ILE A 99 -2.27 4.49 -8.70
C ILE A 99 -2.34 5.89 -8.11
N THR A 100 -3.29 6.11 -7.21
CA THR A 100 -3.53 7.42 -6.59
C THR A 100 -3.56 7.28 -5.07
N GLU A 101 -3.11 8.32 -4.36
CA GLU A 101 -3.24 8.44 -2.91
C GLU A 101 -4.24 9.52 -2.55
N ILE A 102 -5.00 9.27 -1.50
CA ILE A 102 -5.81 10.28 -0.83
C ILE A 102 -5.42 10.38 0.65
N PRO A 103 -5.53 11.55 1.28
CA PRO A 103 -5.13 11.71 2.67
C PRO A 103 -6.07 10.96 3.60
N ALA A 104 -5.50 10.30 4.60
CA ALA A 104 -6.25 9.60 5.64
C ALA A 104 -5.66 9.88 7.01
N GLN A 105 -6.54 10.05 7.97
CA GLN A 105 -6.17 10.16 9.38
C GLN A 105 -6.29 8.79 10.03
N TRP A 106 -5.23 8.37 10.70
CA TRP A 106 -5.18 7.09 11.38
C TRP A 106 -4.75 7.29 12.83
N GLU A 107 -5.45 6.61 13.72
CA GLU A 107 -5.20 6.65 15.14
C GLU A 107 -5.12 5.22 15.68
N GLU A 108 -4.04 4.90 16.43
CA GLU A 108 -3.89 3.59 17.05
C GLU A 108 -4.97 3.41 18.13
N ARG A 109 -5.60 2.24 18.13
CA ARG A 109 -6.55 1.89 19.18
C ARG A 109 -5.80 1.71 20.49
N SER A 110 -6.25 2.39 21.55
CA SER A 110 -5.66 2.33 22.88
C SER A 110 -5.85 0.99 23.58
N GLU A 111 -6.80 0.19 23.14
CA GLU A 111 -7.14 -1.10 23.73
C GLU A 111 -6.96 -2.24 22.73
N GLY A 112 -6.28 -3.30 23.17
CA GLY A 112 -6.06 -4.53 22.41
C GLY A 112 -4.65 -4.68 21.85
N SER A 113 -4.26 -5.92 21.62
CA SER A 113 -3.01 -6.24 20.95
C SER A 113 -3.05 -5.82 19.48
N SER A 114 -1.95 -5.27 18.98
CA SER A 114 -1.80 -5.00 17.55
C SER A 114 -2.01 -6.31 16.76
N ARG A 115 -2.96 -6.30 15.83
CA ARG A 115 -3.17 -7.44 14.92
C ARG A 115 -2.02 -7.60 13.93
N PHE A 116 -1.13 -6.63 13.88
CA PHE A 116 0.04 -6.63 13.02
C PHE A 116 1.18 -7.38 13.69
N LYS A 117 1.32 -8.65 13.39
CA LYS A 117 2.44 -9.51 13.85
C LYS A 117 3.64 -9.30 12.93
N VAL A 118 4.40 -8.22 13.17
CA VAL A 118 5.50 -7.78 12.31
C VAL A 118 6.49 -8.90 12.01
N PHE A 119 6.98 -9.59 13.05
CA PHE A 119 8.00 -10.62 12.88
C PHE A 119 7.51 -11.87 12.14
N LYS A 120 6.24 -12.24 12.35
CA LYS A 120 5.64 -13.40 11.67
C LYS A 120 5.44 -13.14 10.17
N TRP A 121 5.05 -11.93 9.80
CA TRP A 121 4.70 -11.57 8.42
C TRP A 121 5.84 -10.91 7.65
N LEU A 122 6.92 -10.56 8.35
CA LEU A 122 8.05 -9.83 7.76
C LEU A 122 8.63 -10.49 6.50
N PRO A 123 8.85 -11.83 6.44
CA PRO A 123 9.38 -12.46 5.23
C PRO A 123 8.51 -12.23 3.99
N GLN A 124 7.18 -12.28 4.12
CA GLN A 124 6.26 -12.02 3.02
C GLN A 124 6.27 -10.56 2.58
N TYR A 125 6.33 -9.62 3.53
CA TYR A 125 6.47 -8.19 3.23
C TYR A 125 7.79 -7.90 2.53
N LEU A 126 8.88 -8.48 2.98
CA LEU A 126 10.20 -8.34 2.35
C LEU A 126 10.22 -8.88 0.93
N LYS A 127 9.58 -10.03 0.69
CA LYS A 127 9.45 -10.59 -0.66
C LYS A 127 8.85 -9.57 -1.63
N TRP A 128 7.73 -8.97 -1.27
CA TRP A 128 7.04 -8.01 -2.14
C TRP A 128 7.70 -6.64 -2.17
N TYR A 129 8.36 -6.25 -1.10
CA TYR A 129 9.20 -5.04 -1.06
C TYR A 129 10.36 -5.15 -2.07
N ILE A 130 11.09 -6.26 -2.02
CA ILE A 130 12.20 -6.54 -2.95
C ILE A 130 11.67 -6.67 -4.37
N TYR A 131 10.54 -7.34 -4.57
CA TYR A 131 9.90 -7.44 -5.87
C TYR A 131 9.56 -6.05 -6.43
N GLY A 132 8.98 -5.17 -5.62
CA GLY A 132 8.67 -3.80 -6.02
C GLY A 132 9.91 -3.00 -6.44
N LEU A 133 11.01 -3.15 -5.71
CA LEU A 133 12.28 -2.52 -6.05
C LEU A 133 12.90 -3.10 -7.34
N SER A 134 12.99 -4.41 -7.44
CA SER A 134 13.68 -5.10 -8.55
C SER A 134 12.92 -5.01 -9.89
N THR A 135 11.59 -5.01 -9.85
CA THR A 135 10.76 -4.97 -11.06
C THR A 135 10.48 -3.57 -11.59
N THR A 136 10.89 -2.56 -10.86
CA THR A 136 10.77 -1.17 -11.27
C THR A 136 11.31 -0.92 -12.69
N TRP A 137 12.41 -1.53 -13.01
CA TRP A 137 13.07 -1.35 -14.32
C TRP A 137 12.64 -2.36 -15.37
N LEU A 138 12.19 -3.52 -14.94
CA LEU A 138 11.79 -4.59 -15.85
C LEU A 138 10.46 -4.32 -16.53
N ARG A 139 9.52 -3.69 -15.86
CA ARG A 139 8.19 -3.28 -16.35
C ARG A 139 7.57 -4.19 -17.41
N LYS A 140 7.71 -5.49 -17.22
CA LYS A 140 7.10 -6.48 -18.12
C LYS A 140 5.60 -6.55 -17.85
N LYS A 141 4.80 -6.60 -18.90
CA LYS A 141 3.34 -6.70 -18.79
C LYS A 141 2.83 -8.02 -18.20
N LYS A 142 3.63 -9.08 -18.23
CA LYS A 142 3.27 -10.38 -17.65
C LYS A 142 3.70 -10.47 -16.19
N ILE A 143 2.73 -10.79 -15.33
CA ILE A 143 2.90 -11.03 -13.91
C ILE A 143 2.11 -12.27 -13.48
#